data_19ad12cd3c7f4dd2aa01e2f6fdd38544
#
_entry.id   19ad12cd3c7f4dd2aa01e2f6fdd38544
#
_cell.length_a   1.000
_cell.length_b   1.000
_cell.length_c   1.000
_cell.angle_alpha   90.00
_cell.angle_beta   90.00
_cell.angle_gamma   90.00
#
_symmetry.space_group_name_H-M   'P 1'
#
loop_
_entity.id
_entity.type
_entity.pdbx_description
1 polymer ?
#
loop_
_entity_poly.entity_id
_entity_poly.type
_entity_poly.pdbx_seq_one_letter_code
_entity_poly.pdbx_strand_id
1 'polypeptide(L)'
;MGNSTLKDQRAALLGVGHSHVGDSETAGREAVRMALVDHQPTSEDLIILFVSADQDLAALYRAAIAEAAPAGVFGCSSTGGFTDAEQVPSGCVAALLAADESSFGVCHVERDENDIAESARRAAQGARDRAGDRYPHSVLLLLTDGLTPDQREIARGAYEVTTALIPFVGGSAGDDLTWSCTYTFGEGRVLTNGIVAVWINSERPMGVSVDHGWRPAGKPMLVTRAEGTIVHELDGTPALEAYIAERGAPVEPGDPDFFRKVMGSPVGLSNARGRYDVRQLHAYLPDGGGINFNTGVSEQSILQVMSTDDEALIEGARSAAQDAVSNLTDKARLVLVFSCGSRLPLLGDRGRDEVAAISSALDGVPVCGFYTYGEFARTPGSSGVHNSSVAVLAL
;
A
#
# COMPACT_ATOMS: atom_id res chain seq x y z
N MET A 1 43.57 9.47 -29.78
CA MET A 1 43.32 8.12 -29.26
C MET A 1 42.99 8.29 -27.79
N GLY A 2 41.74 8.49 -27.48
CA GLY A 2 41.21 8.59 -26.13
C GLY A 2 40.24 7.45 -25.92
N ASN A 3 40.66 6.44 -25.19
CA ASN A 3 39.84 5.31 -24.80
C ASN A 3 38.84 5.80 -23.74
N SER A 4 37.67 6.20 -24.19
CA SER A 4 36.50 6.35 -23.31
C SER A 4 36.01 4.94 -23.00
N THR A 5 36.47 4.36 -21.92
CA THR A 5 35.81 3.23 -21.28
C THR A 5 34.46 3.71 -20.80
N LEU A 6 33.42 3.45 -21.59
CA LEU A 6 32.05 3.38 -21.11
C LEU A 6 32.03 2.34 -19.99
N LYS A 7 32.18 2.79 -18.76
CA LYS A 7 31.81 2.00 -17.59
C LYS A 7 30.34 1.72 -17.76
N ASP A 8 30.03 0.45 -17.97
CA ASP A 8 28.70 -0.14 -17.83
C ASP A 8 28.30 0.03 -16.35
N GLN A 9 27.84 1.23 -15.99
CA GLN A 9 27.33 1.53 -14.65
C GLN A 9 25.91 0.96 -14.58
N ARG A 10 25.80 -0.36 -14.47
CA ARG A 10 24.58 -0.93 -13.90
C ARG A 10 24.45 -0.32 -12.50
N ALA A 11 23.38 0.44 -12.29
CA ALA A 11 23.09 0.96 -10.96
C ALA A 11 23.07 -0.20 -9.98
N ALA A 12 23.76 -0.03 -8.85
CA ALA A 12 23.74 -1.05 -7.80
C ALA A 12 22.31 -1.27 -7.31
N LEU A 13 21.92 -2.52 -7.13
CA LEU A 13 20.64 -2.87 -6.49
C LEU A 13 20.66 -2.37 -5.05
N LEU A 14 19.49 -1.94 -4.55
CA LEU A 14 19.33 -1.52 -3.17
C LEU A 14 19.06 -2.74 -2.28
N GLY A 15 19.58 -2.72 -1.07
CA GLY A 15 19.48 -3.86 -0.17
C GLY A 15 18.09 -4.02 0.43
N VAL A 16 17.70 -5.28 0.59
CA VAL A 16 16.48 -5.71 1.29
C VAL A 16 16.87 -6.70 2.37
N GLY A 17 16.23 -6.62 3.53
CA GLY A 17 16.48 -7.52 4.64
C GLY A 17 15.17 -7.92 5.32
N HIS A 18 15.23 -9.01 6.07
CA HIS A 18 14.09 -9.50 6.85
C HIS A 18 14.57 -10.25 8.09
N SER A 19 13.68 -10.46 9.04
CA SER A 19 13.92 -11.34 10.19
C SER A 19 12.60 -11.97 10.65
N HIS A 20 12.66 -13.25 10.99
CA HIS A 20 11.57 -14.03 11.60
C HIS A 20 11.76 -14.22 13.11
N VAL A 21 12.74 -13.55 13.71
CA VAL A 21 13.07 -13.73 15.11
C VAL A 21 11.98 -13.16 16.00
N GLY A 22 11.55 -13.92 17.01
CA GLY A 22 10.51 -13.49 17.95
C GLY A 22 10.97 -12.40 18.94
N ASP A 23 12.28 -12.22 19.16
CA ASP A 23 12.83 -11.11 19.91
C ASP A 23 12.86 -9.85 19.06
N SER A 24 12.01 -8.90 19.37
CA SER A 24 11.75 -7.73 18.53
C SER A 24 12.97 -6.82 18.34
N GLU A 25 13.84 -6.67 19.34
CA GLU A 25 15.07 -5.88 19.17
C GLU A 25 16.05 -6.57 18.22
N THR A 26 16.17 -7.89 18.32
CA THR A 26 17.01 -8.68 17.42
C THR A 26 16.46 -8.65 16.02
N ALA A 27 15.14 -8.81 15.84
CA ALA A 27 14.50 -8.77 14.54
C ALA A 27 14.76 -7.44 13.81
N GLY A 28 14.60 -6.32 14.51
CA GLY A 28 14.87 -4.99 13.92
C GLY A 28 16.33 -4.80 13.50
N ARG A 29 17.29 -5.25 14.32
CA ARG A 29 18.71 -5.18 13.97
C ARG A 29 19.07 -6.05 12.78
N GLU A 30 18.59 -7.30 12.75
CA GLU A 30 18.89 -8.24 11.68
C GLU A 30 18.35 -7.76 10.33
N ALA A 31 17.08 -7.35 10.27
CA ALA A 31 16.47 -6.87 9.04
C ALA A 31 17.21 -5.63 8.48
N VAL A 32 17.52 -4.66 9.34
CA VAL A 32 18.27 -3.46 8.93
C VAL A 32 19.68 -3.81 8.48
N ARG A 33 20.40 -4.67 9.21
CA ARG A 33 21.75 -5.11 8.85
C ARG A 33 21.80 -5.81 7.49
N MET A 34 20.81 -6.65 7.20
CA MET A 34 20.68 -7.29 5.88
C MET A 34 20.40 -6.27 4.78
N ALA A 35 19.52 -5.28 5.04
CA ALA A 35 19.23 -4.22 4.08
C ALA A 35 20.45 -3.30 3.82
N LEU A 36 21.35 -3.18 4.79
CA LEU A 36 22.56 -2.36 4.69
C LEU A 36 23.79 -3.15 4.18
N VAL A 37 23.63 -4.43 3.79
CA VAL A 37 24.78 -5.21 3.30
C VAL A 37 25.49 -4.43 2.16
N ASP A 38 26.83 -4.32 2.29
CA ASP A 38 27.69 -3.59 1.33
C ASP A 38 27.40 -2.06 1.20
N HIS A 39 26.54 -1.47 2.03
CA HIS A 39 26.27 -0.04 2.06
C HIS A 39 26.64 0.59 3.41
N GLN A 40 27.37 1.69 3.38
CA GLN A 40 27.67 2.50 4.57
C GLN A 40 26.61 3.59 4.70
N PRO A 41 25.72 3.53 5.70
CA PRO A 41 24.62 4.46 5.79
C PRO A 41 25.08 5.90 6.03
N THR A 42 24.40 6.85 5.40
CA THR A 42 24.57 8.29 5.57
C THR A 42 23.33 8.90 6.19
N SER A 43 23.42 10.15 6.65
CA SER A 43 22.27 10.87 7.19
C SER A 43 21.23 11.26 6.13
N GLU A 44 21.53 11.11 4.86
CA GLU A 44 20.62 11.37 3.74
C GLU A 44 19.87 10.09 3.30
N ASP A 45 20.35 8.91 3.72
CA ASP A 45 19.70 7.62 3.44
C ASP A 45 18.49 7.39 4.34
N LEU A 46 17.58 6.53 3.87
CA LEU A 46 16.42 6.09 4.63
C LEU A 46 16.30 4.56 4.64
N ILE A 47 15.80 4.02 5.73
CA ILE A 47 15.35 2.64 5.83
C ILE A 47 13.83 2.65 5.96
N ILE A 48 13.13 1.99 5.03
CA ILE A 48 11.73 1.64 5.20
C ILE A 48 11.63 0.30 5.92
N LEU A 49 10.69 0.19 6.86
CA LEU A 49 10.54 -0.98 7.72
C LEU A 49 9.04 -1.33 7.87
N PHE A 50 8.67 -2.57 7.59
CA PHE A 50 7.32 -3.09 7.82
C PHE A 50 7.38 -4.17 8.88
N VAL A 51 6.56 -4.02 9.92
CA VAL A 51 6.65 -4.81 11.16
C VAL A 51 5.35 -5.56 11.40
N SER A 52 5.41 -6.88 11.57
CA SER A 52 4.23 -7.69 11.90
C SER A 52 3.65 -7.30 13.25
N ALA A 53 2.33 -7.43 13.40
CA ALA A 53 1.59 -6.97 14.58
C ALA A 53 1.95 -7.71 15.89
N ASP A 54 2.52 -8.90 15.78
CA ASP A 54 2.97 -9.72 16.92
C ASP A 54 4.27 -9.23 17.58
N GLN A 55 4.95 -8.24 17.02
CA GLN A 55 6.21 -7.70 17.54
C GLN A 55 5.97 -6.55 18.53
N ASP A 56 6.88 -6.38 19.51
CA ASP A 56 7.01 -5.13 20.26
C ASP A 56 7.58 -4.06 19.33
N LEU A 57 6.68 -3.35 18.66
CA LEU A 57 7.03 -2.36 17.65
C LEU A 57 7.94 -1.26 18.19
N ALA A 58 7.76 -0.84 19.46
CA ALA A 58 8.58 0.22 20.05
C ALA A 58 10.02 -0.26 20.32
N ALA A 59 10.19 -1.50 20.78
CA ALA A 59 11.51 -2.09 20.98
C ALA A 59 12.22 -2.34 19.65
N LEU A 60 11.52 -2.90 18.68
CA LEU A 60 12.01 -3.16 17.34
C LEU A 60 12.45 -1.86 16.64
N TYR A 61 11.62 -0.83 16.67
CA TYR A 61 11.91 0.47 16.02
C TYR A 61 13.13 1.16 16.64
N ARG A 62 13.26 1.14 17.98
CA ARG A 62 14.47 1.67 18.65
C ARG A 62 15.74 0.93 18.20
N ALA A 63 15.68 -0.38 18.13
CA ALA A 63 16.79 -1.21 17.69
C ALA A 63 17.17 -0.96 16.22
N ALA A 64 16.15 -0.83 15.35
CA ALA A 64 16.32 -0.49 13.95
C ALA A 64 16.98 0.89 13.75
N ILE A 65 16.56 1.92 14.49
CA ILE A 65 17.19 3.25 14.47
C ILE A 65 18.66 3.16 14.86
N ALA A 66 18.98 2.41 15.91
CA ALA A 66 20.37 2.28 16.39
C ALA A 66 21.27 1.58 15.35
N GLU A 67 20.76 0.56 14.66
CA GLU A 67 21.50 -0.18 13.63
C GLU A 67 21.63 0.62 12.33
N ALA A 68 20.61 1.38 11.96
CA ALA A 68 20.59 2.19 10.72
C ALA A 68 21.43 3.48 10.83
N ALA A 69 21.78 3.92 12.02
CA ALA A 69 22.40 5.23 12.24
C ALA A 69 23.62 5.46 11.35
N PRO A 70 23.75 6.64 10.69
CA PRO A 70 22.94 7.83 10.84
C PRO A 70 21.73 7.96 9.89
N ALA A 71 21.37 6.92 9.13
CA ALA A 71 20.20 6.93 8.25
C ALA A 71 18.89 7.05 9.04
N GLY A 72 17.88 7.68 8.44
CA GLY A 72 16.54 7.77 9.01
C GLY A 72 15.78 6.45 8.87
N VAL A 73 14.89 6.13 9.83
CA VAL A 73 14.04 4.94 9.77
C VAL A 73 12.58 5.36 9.85
N PHE A 74 11.75 4.82 8.95
CA PHE A 74 10.30 5.03 8.93
C PHE A 74 9.57 3.75 8.49
N GLY A 75 8.27 3.68 8.75
CA GLY A 75 7.49 2.53 8.36
C GLY A 75 6.13 2.44 9.03
N CYS A 76 5.59 1.22 9.06
CA CYS A 76 4.31 0.94 9.69
C CYS A 76 4.20 -0.52 10.15
N SER A 77 3.17 -0.80 10.96
CA SER A 77 2.74 -2.17 11.25
C SER A 77 2.09 -2.81 10.01
N SER A 78 2.10 -4.12 9.96
CA SER A 78 1.65 -4.90 8.79
C SER A 78 0.92 -6.17 9.19
N THR A 79 0.13 -6.72 8.26
CA THR A 79 -0.42 -8.07 8.35
C THR A 79 0.59 -9.09 7.77
N GLY A 80 1.87 -8.94 8.12
CA GLY A 80 2.99 -9.66 7.54
C GLY A 80 3.64 -8.92 6.35
N GLY A 81 4.89 -9.29 6.08
CA GLY A 81 5.68 -8.75 4.98
C GLY A 81 6.16 -9.83 4.02
N PHE A 82 6.91 -9.43 3.01
CA PHE A 82 7.59 -10.33 2.08
C PHE A 82 8.76 -9.65 1.38
N THR A 83 9.68 -10.47 0.93
CA THR A 83 10.80 -10.08 0.05
C THR A 83 10.68 -10.83 -1.27
N ASP A 84 11.60 -10.62 -2.20
CA ASP A 84 11.69 -11.44 -3.42
C ASP A 84 11.96 -12.93 -3.15
N ALA A 85 12.49 -13.25 -1.97
CA ALA A 85 12.83 -14.61 -1.58
C ALA A 85 11.69 -15.36 -0.89
N GLU A 86 10.92 -14.70 -0.02
CA GLU A 86 9.94 -15.37 0.84
C GLU A 86 8.91 -14.43 1.48
N GLN A 87 7.83 -15.04 1.98
CA GLN A 87 6.89 -14.37 2.88
C GLN A 87 7.44 -14.33 4.30
N VAL A 88 7.19 -13.22 5.01
CA VAL A 88 7.56 -12.96 6.41
C VAL A 88 6.27 -12.68 7.20
N PRO A 89 5.52 -13.73 7.57
CA PRO A 89 4.23 -13.56 8.26
C PRO A 89 4.41 -13.03 9.69
N SER A 90 5.56 -13.25 10.31
CA SER A 90 5.94 -12.76 11.65
C SER A 90 7.34 -12.20 11.60
N GLY A 91 7.60 -11.10 12.33
CA GLY A 91 8.87 -10.40 12.31
C GLY A 91 8.83 -9.08 11.55
N CYS A 92 9.80 -8.83 10.68
CA CYS A 92 9.82 -7.59 9.90
C CYS A 92 10.60 -7.72 8.59
N VAL A 93 10.31 -6.82 7.65
CA VAL A 93 11.08 -6.62 6.41
C VAL A 93 11.57 -5.18 6.34
N ALA A 94 12.75 -4.97 5.78
CA ALA A 94 13.39 -3.67 5.65
C ALA A 94 13.97 -3.48 4.25
N ALA A 95 13.99 -2.24 3.76
CA ALA A 95 14.72 -1.91 2.53
C ALA A 95 15.47 -0.59 2.68
N LEU A 96 16.64 -0.52 2.05
CA LEU A 96 17.45 0.69 1.95
C LEU A 96 16.93 1.57 0.80
N LEU A 97 16.75 2.86 1.09
CA LEU A 97 16.58 3.93 0.12
C LEU A 97 17.85 4.80 0.15
N ALA A 98 18.77 4.56 -0.76
CA ALA A 98 20.04 5.26 -0.79
C ALA A 98 19.95 6.60 -1.52
N ALA A 99 20.61 7.62 -0.97
CA ALA A 99 20.59 9.01 -1.47
C ALA A 99 21.62 9.31 -2.57
N ASP A 100 22.19 8.30 -3.20
CA ASP A 100 23.25 8.46 -4.21
C ASP A 100 22.78 9.18 -5.50
N GLU A 101 21.55 8.92 -5.95
CA GLU A 101 20.88 9.58 -7.09
C GLU A 101 19.47 10.04 -6.74
N SER A 102 19.19 10.18 -5.43
CA SER A 102 17.88 10.53 -4.90
C SER A 102 18.01 11.53 -3.74
N SER A 103 16.94 12.23 -3.45
CA SER A 103 16.77 12.99 -2.20
C SER A 103 15.42 12.68 -1.59
N PHE A 104 15.38 12.67 -0.27
CA PHE A 104 14.22 12.26 0.49
C PHE A 104 13.80 13.34 1.48
N GLY A 105 12.50 13.49 1.67
CA GLY A 105 11.95 14.22 2.79
C GLY A 105 10.89 13.40 3.48
N VAL A 106 11.03 13.20 4.79
CA VAL A 106 10.06 12.47 5.62
C VAL A 106 9.29 13.46 6.46
N CYS A 107 7.98 13.29 6.56
CA CYS A 107 7.13 14.03 7.48
C CYS A 107 6.12 13.08 8.13
N HIS A 108 6.19 12.95 9.44
CA HIS A 108 5.29 12.11 10.24
C HIS A 108 4.37 12.97 11.08
N VAL A 109 3.08 12.98 10.76
CA VAL A 109 2.07 13.78 11.44
C VAL A 109 1.03 12.90 12.14
N GLU A 110 0.52 13.38 13.25
CA GLU A 110 -0.68 12.86 13.86
C GLU A 110 -1.91 13.37 13.08
N ARG A 111 -2.82 12.46 12.75
CA ARG A 111 -4.03 12.75 11.99
C ARG A 111 -5.06 13.42 12.89
N ASP A 112 -5.63 14.53 12.44
CA ASP A 112 -6.82 15.12 13.03
C ASP A 112 -8.06 14.40 12.49
N GLU A 113 -8.87 13.85 13.41
CA GLU A 113 -10.10 13.12 13.08
C GLU A 113 -11.15 14.02 12.38
N ASN A 114 -11.12 15.32 12.62
CA ASN A 114 -12.06 16.27 12.04
C ASN A 114 -11.60 16.82 10.68
N ASP A 115 -10.30 16.69 10.35
CA ASP A 115 -9.75 17.14 9.07
C ASP A 115 -8.60 16.24 8.60
N ILE A 116 -8.98 15.06 8.15
CA ILE A 116 -8.06 14.02 7.66
C ILE A 116 -7.28 14.54 6.45
N ALA A 117 -7.97 15.24 5.53
CA ALA A 117 -7.34 15.73 4.31
C ALA A 117 -6.29 16.81 4.58
N GLU A 118 -6.55 17.74 5.50
CA GLU A 118 -5.56 18.73 5.89
C GLU A 118 -4.35 18.08 6.56
N SER A 119 -4.56 17.04 7.37
CA SER A 119 -3.46 16.27 7.96
C SER A 119 -2.59 15.62 6.90
N ALA A 120 -3.19 14.99 5.88
CA ALA A 120 -2.48 14.41 4.75
C ALA A 120 -1.77 15.47 3.89
N ARG A 121 -2.41 16.60 3.66
CA ARG A 121 -1.80 17.74 2.95
C ARG A 121 -0.57 18.26 3.69
N ARG A 122 -0.65 18.45 5.01
CA ARG A 122 0.49 18.88 5.85
C ARG A 122 1.63 17.86 5.81
N ALA A 123 1.32 16.56 5.89
CA ALA A 123 2.33 15.50 5.78
C ALA A 123 3.04 15.55 4.43
N ALA A 124 2.28 15.59 3.33
CA ALA A 124 2.82 15.63 1.98
C ALA A 124 3.64 16.92 1.72
N GLN A 125 3.14 18.08 2.15
CA GLN A 125 3.84 19.35 2.00
C GLN A 125 5.13 19.38 2.82
N GLY A 126 5.07 18.95 4.08
CA GLY A 126 6.25 18.90 4.94
C GLY A 126 7.33 17.93 4.42
N ALA A 127 6.93 16.81 3.81
CA ALA A 127 7.85 15.89 3.16
C ALA A 127 8.49 16.54 1.92
N ARG A 128 7.70 17.19 1.06
CA ARG A 128 8.18 17.91 -0.12
C ARG A 128 9.19 19.00 0.22
N ASP A 129 8.87 19.83 1.22
CA ASP A 129 9.74 20.94 1.63
C ASP A 129 11.11 20.45 2.13
N ARG A 130 11.16 19.27 2.76
CA ARG A 130 12.40 18.66 3.25
C ARG A 130 13.20 17.96 2.15
N ALA A 131 12.55 17.37 1.15
CA ALA A 131 13.21 16.72 0.02
C ALA A 131 13.91 17.72 -0.91
N GLY A 132 13.37 18.95 -0.98
CA GLY A 132 13.81 19.96 -1.94
C GLY A 132 13.48 19.60 -3.40
N ASP A 133 14.11 20.30 -4.35
CA ASP A 133 13.84 20.15 -5.79
C ASP A 133 15.12 19.77 -6.57
N ARG A 134 15.95 18.89 -6.00
CA ARG A 134 17.28 18.56 -6.56
C ARG A 134 17.22 17.74 -7.85
N TYR A 135 16.20 16.87 -8.02
CA TYR A 135 16.11 15.91 -9.12
C TYR A 135 14.78 16.04 -9.88
N PRO A 136 14.74 15.62 -11.17
CA PRO A 136 13.61 15.91 -12.06
C PRO A 136 12.38 15.02 -11.84
N HIS A 137 12.53 13.82 -11.28
CA HIS A 137 11.44 12.88 -11.09
C HIS A 137 11.03 12.84 -9.62
N SER A 138 9.73 12.86 -9.36
CA SER A 138 9.20 12.86 -8.00
C SER A 138 8.08 11.86 -7.83
N VAL A 139 8.00 11.26 -6.65
CA VAL A 139 6.86 10.44 -6.18
C VAL A 139 6.62 10.70 -4.70
N LEU A 140 5.37 10.65 -4.28
CA LEU A 140 5.01 10.68 -2.87
C LEU A 140 4.67 9.26 -2.40
N LEU A 141 5.41 8.77 -1.42
CA LEU A 141 5.11 7.53 -0.72
C LEU A 141 4.32 7.84 0.55
N LEU A 142 3.20 7.12 0.76
CA LEU A 142 2.29 7.28 1.91
C LEU A 142 2.19 5.99 2.70
N LEU A 143 2.42 6.08 4.02
CA LEU A 143 2.06 5.03 4.98
C LEU A 143 1.12 5.65 6.02
N THR A 144 -0.04 5.05 6.21
CA THR A 144 -1.08 5.66 7.05
C THR A 144 -1.61 4.67 8.06
N ASP A 145 -2.28 5.16 9.10
CA ASP A 145 -3.10 4.33 9.96
C ASP A 145 -4.14 3.54 9.14
N GLY A 146 -4.18 2.22 9.34
CA GLY A 146 -5.09 1.31 8.62
C GLY A 146 -6.55 1.43 9.04
N LEU A 147 -6.81 2.03 10.20
CA LEU A 147 -8.14 2.24 10.74
C LEU A 147 -8.71 3.64 10.42
N THR A 148 -8.09 4.35 9.48
CA THR A 148 -8.58 5.64 8.99
C THR A 148 -10.00 5.48 8.43
N PRO A 149 -10.99 6.25 8.90
CA PRO A 149 -12.42 6.05 8.55
C PRO A 149 -12.73 6.19 7.06
N ASP A 150 -12.09 7.13 6.37
CA ASP A 150 -12.18 7.29 4.91
C ASP A 150 -10.83 7.64 4.31
N GLN A 151 -10.20 6.66 3.70
CA GLN A 151 -8.88 6.82 3.07
C GLN A 151 -8.91 7.74 1.84
N ARG A 152 -10.08 8.07 1.26
CA ARG A 152 -10.18 9.07 0.18
C ARG A 152 -9.74 10.46 0.66
N GLU A 153 -9.97 10.78 1.92
CA GLU A 153 -9.54 12.05 2.49
C GLU A 153 -8.01 12.16 2.54
N ILE A 154 -7.31 11.04 2.82
CA ILE A 154 -5.84 10.97 2.70
C ILE A 154 -5.42 11.26 1.25
N ALA A 155 -6.01 10.57 0.28
CA ALA A 155 -5.69 10.77 -1.13
C ALA A 155 -6.02 12.18 -1.61
N ARG A 156 -7.11 12.78 -1.12
CA ARG A 156 -7.52 14.17 -1.43
C ARG A 156 -6.47 15.17 -0.94
N GLY A 157 -6.05 15.07 0.33
CA GLY A 157 -5.02 15.94 0.89
C GLY A 157 -3.67 15.78 0.20
N ALA A 158 -3.26 14.54 -0.10
CA ALA A 158 -2.05 14.28 -0.87
C ALA A 158 -2.12 14.89 -2.28
N TYR A 159 -3.28 14.80 -2.94
CA TYR A 159 -3.50 15.35 -4.27
C TYR A 159 -3.35 16.88 -4.33
N GLU A 160 -3.73 17.60 -3.29
CA GLU A 160 -3.56 19.06 -3.23
C GLU A 160 -2.10 19.49 -3.34
N VAL A 161 -1.16 18.61 -2.92
CA VAL A 161 0.29 18.86 -3.01
C VAL A 161 0.90 18.29 -4.28
N THR A 162 0.52 17.06 -4.65
CA THR A 162 1.08 16.34 -5.81
C THR A 162 0.46 16.79 -7.13
N THR A 163 -0.75 17.31 -7.11
CA THR A 163 -1.54 17.70 -8.29
C THR A 163 -1.71 16.52 -9.27
N ALA A 164 -1.95 16.80 -10.56
CA ALA A 164 -2.01 15.77 -11.59
C ALA A 164 -0.64 15.28 -12.08
N LEU A 165 0.44 15.92 -11.65
CA LEU A 165 1.78 15.76 -12.24
C LEU A 165 2.62 14.72 -11.51
N ILE A 166 2.47 14.61 -10.19
CA ILE A 166 3.31 13.75 -9.36
C ILE A 166 2.46 12.57 -8.88
N PRO A 167 2.85 11.32 -9.17
CA PRO A 167 2.15 10.17 -8.64
C PRO A 167 2.33 10.06 -7.13
N PHE A 168 1.37 9.39 -6.46
CA PHE A 168 1.57 8.89 -5.11
C PHE A 168 1.25 7.41 -5.05
N VAL A 169 1.89 6.71 -4.10
CA VAL A 169 1.79 5.27 -3.90
C VAL A 169 1.98 4.94 -2.43
N GLY A 170 1.54 3.80 -1.99
CA GLY A 170 1.76 3.34 -0.62
C GLY A 170 0.68 2.42 -0.11
N GLY A 171 0.61 2.27 1.20
CA GLY A 171 -0.36 1.41 1.85
C GLY A 171 -0.68 1.83 3.27
N SER A 172 -1.82 1.37 3.75
CA SER A 172 -2.24 1.57 5.13
C SER A 172 -1.73 0.42 6.01
N ALA A 173 -1.30 0.73 7.21
CA ALA A 173 -0.84 -0.23 8.21
C ALA A 173 -1.86 -1.33 8.47
N GLY A 174 -1.41 -2.52 8.85
CA GLY A 174 -2.23 -3.68 9.20
C GLY A 174 -1.95 -4.20 10.60
N ASP A 175 -2.82 -5.11 11.09
CA ASP A 175 -2.76 -5.75 12.41
C ASP A 175 -3.31 -7.18 12.41
N ASP A 176 -2.89 -8.01 11.46
CA ASP A 176 -3.29 -9.43 11.31
C ASP A 176 -4.81 -9.64 11.13
N LEU A 177 -5.48 -8.70 10.49
CA LEU A 177 -6.94 -8.69 10.23
C LEU A 177 -7.79 -8.66 11.53
N THR A 178 -7.24 -8.15 12.61
CA THR A 178 -7.96 -7.97 13.88
C THR A 178 -8.74 -6.66 13.94
N TRP A 179 -8.36 -5.67 13.13
CA TRP A 179 -8.97 -4.34 13.05
C TRP A 179 -9.03 -3.62 14.41
N SER A 180 -7.99 -3.79 15.21
CA SER A 180 -7.94 -3.29 16.58
C SER A 180 -6.97 -2.12 16.78
N CYS A 181 -5.76 -2.21 16.23
CA CYS A 181 -4.75 -1.16 16.40
C CYS A 181 -3.65 -1.28 15.35
N THR A 182 -3.44 -0.22 14.58
CA THR A 182 -2.32 -0.12 13.64
C THR A 182 -1.38 1.02 14.00
N TYR A 183 -0.15 0.96 13.53
CA TYR A 183 0.88 1.92 13.87
C TYR A 183 1.63 2.41 12.65
N THR A 184 1.94 3.70 12.66
CA THR A 184 2.95 4.28 11.79
C THR A 184 4.12 4.81 12.62
N PHE A 185 5.32 4.81 12.08
CA PHE A 185 6.48 5.33 12.78
C PHE A 185 7.45 6.06 11.84
N GLY A 186 8.09 7.06 12.39
CA GLY A 186 9.03 7.93 11.69
C GLY A 186 9.46 9.07 12.59
N GLU A 187 10.58 9.71 12.27
CA GLU A 187 11.12 10.83 13.03
C GLU A 187 11.22 10.55 14.55
N GLY A 188 11.54 9.30 14.92
CA GLY A 188 11.68 8.87 16.32
C GLY A 188 10.36 8.70 17.08
N ARG A 189 9.21 8.78 16.41
CA ARG A 189 7.87 8.65 17.03
C ARG A 189 7.12 7.43 16.49
N VAL A 190 6.22 6.90 17.32
CA VAL A 190 5.25 5.86 16.97
C VAL A 190 3.85 6.42 17.24
N LEU A 191 2.96 6.35 16.26
CA LEU A 191 1.59 6.88 16.34
C LEU A 191 0.58 5.80 15.90
N THR A 192 -0.56 5.74 16.58
CA THR A 192 -1.69 4.87 16.21
C THR A 192 -2.61 5.51 15.16
N ASN A 193 -2.59 6.84 15.04
CA ASN A 193 -3.40 7.61 14.10
C ASN A 193 -2.50 8.46 13.19
N GLY A 194 -1.36 7.90 12.76
CA GLY A 194 -0.33 8.66 12.06
C GLY A 194 -0.43 8.58 10.54
N ILE A 195 0.16 9.58 9.90
CA ILE A 195 0.45 9.64 8.47
C ILE A 195 1.94 9.89 8.30
N VAL A 196 2.66 8.94 7.70
CA VAL A 196 4.03 9.13 7.22
C VAL A 196 3.97 9.43 5.74
N ALA A 197 4.45 10.58 5.36
CA ALA A 197 4.67 10.97 3.97
C ALA A 197 6.18 10.99 3.70
N VAL A 198 6.59 10.38 2.59
CA VAL A 198 7.97 10.43 2.11
C VAL A 198 7.95 10.96 0.68
N TRP A 199 8.52 12.15 0.51
CA TRP A 199 8.73 12.69 -0.82
C TRP A 199 10.07 12.19 -1.33
N ILE A 200 10.05 11.53 -2.47
CA ILE A 200 11.23 10.96 -3.14
C ILE A 200 11.45 11.74 -4.41
N ASN A 201 12.60 12.40 -4.54
CA ASN A 201 13.08 12.89 -5.83
C ASN A 201 14.21 11.99 -6.33
N SER A 202 14.27 11.76 -7.63
CA SER A 202 15.27 10.89 -8.25
C SER A 202 15.77 11.46 -9.58
N GLU A 203 17.04 11.23 -9.88
CA GLU A 203 17.60 11.46 -11.21
C GLU A 203 16.96 10.54 -12.25
N ARG A 204 16.57 9.33 -11.83
CA ARG A 204 15.95 8.30 -12.66
C ARG A 204 14.43 8.34 -12.59
N PRO A 205 13.72 8.02 -13.69
CA PRO A 205 12.28 7.85 -13.63
C PRO A 205 11.88 6.72 -12.68
N MET A 206 10.77 6.92 -11.98
CA MET A 206 10.17 5.95 -11.06
C MET A 206 8.83 5.48 -11.62
N GLY A 207 8.49 4.22 -11.39
CA GLY A 207 7.26 3.62 -11.90
C GLY A 207 6.25 3.36 -10.80
N VAL A 208 4.99 3.77 -11.03
CA VAL A 208 3.85 3.50 -10.14
C VAL A 208 2.77 2.77 -10.91
N SER A 209 2.29 1.68 -10.34
CA SER A 209 1.22 0.88 -10.92
C SER A 209 0.27 0.33 -9.86
N VAL A 210 -0.87 -0.17 -10.30
CA VAL A 210 -1.83 -0.91 -9.47
C VAL A 210 -2.64 -1.85 -10.36
N ASP A 211 -2.84 -3.08 -9.88
CA ASP A 211 -3.75 -4.04 -10.50
C ASP A 211 -4.37 -4.93 -9.40
N HIS A 212 -5.37 -5.74 -9.76
CA HIS A 212 -6.13 -6.47 -8.73
C HIS A 212 -6.56 -7.90 -9.12
N GLY A 213 -6.75 -8.21 -10.39
CA GLY A 213 -7.21 -9.54 -10.84
C GLY A 213 -8.71 -9.80 -10.68
N TRP A 214 -9.50 -8.80 -10.29
CA TRP A 214 -10.97 -8.89 -10.18
C TRP A 214 -11.65 -8.61 -11.53
N ARG A 215 -12.78 -9.30 -11.78
CA ARG A 215 -13.62 -9.12 -12.97
C ARG A 215 -15.09 -8.99 -12.58
N PRO A 216 -15.90 -8.21 -13.33
CA PRO A 216 -17.32 -8.06 -13.04
C PRO A 216 -18.07 -9.39 -13.16
N ALA A 217 -18.94 -9.69 -12.18
CA ALA A 217 -19.71 -10.92 -12.09
C ALA A 217 -21.21 -10.71 -11.98
N GLY A 218 -21.66 -9.58 -11.42
CA GLY A 218 -23.08 -9.23 -11.31
C GLY A 218 -23.51 -8.21 -12.35
N LYS A 219 -24.76 -7.75 -12.27
CA LYS A 219 -25.24 -6.62 -13.09
C LYS A 219 -24.76 -5.30 -12.51
N PRO A 220 -24.58 -4.26 -13.35
CA PRO A 220 -24.34 -2.91 -12.87
C PRO A 220 -25.54 -2.40 -12.04
N MET A 221 -25.28 -1.78 -10.90
CA MET A 221 -26.25 -1.19 -9.99
C MET A 221 -25.93 0.29 -9.78
N LEU A 222 -26.93 1.16 -9.87
CA LEU A 222 -26.77 2.59 -9.62
C LEU A 222 -26.83 2.87 -8.12
N VAL A 223 -25.85 3.58 -7.58
CA VAL A 223 -25.89 4.11 -6.21
C VAL A 223 -26.91 5.25 -6.17
N THR A 224 -28.10 5.01 -5.62
CA THR A 224 -29.17 5.99 -5.55
C THR A 224 -29.16 6.80 -4.26
N ARG A 225 -28.54 6.28 -3.17
CA ARG A 225 -28.35 7.02 -1.92
C ARG A 225 -27.09 6.54 -1.19
N ALA A 226 -26.17 7.48 -0.90
CA ALA A 226 -24.95 7.21 -0.12
C ALA A 226 -24.54 8.43 0.71
N GLU A 227 -23.84 8.17 1.82
CA GLU A 227 -23.25 9.19 2.68
C GLU A 227 -21.87 8.70 3.17
N GLY A 228 -20.80 9.41 2.78
CA GLY A 228 -19.44 9.02 3.14
C GLY A 228 -19.07 7.62 2.65
N THR A 229 -18.84 6.71 3.59
CA THR A 229 -18.53 5.28 3.32
C THR A 229 -19.76 4.39 3.28
N ILE A 230 -20.95 4.93 3.60
CA ILE A 230 -22.18 4.17 3.70
C ILE A 230 -23.00 4.30 2.42
N VAL A 231 -23.30 3.17 1.79
CA VAL A 231 -24.28 3.08 0.70
C VAL A 231 -25.59 2.55 1.27
N HIS A 232 -26.64 3.36 1.20
CA HIS A 232 -27.96 3.03 1.71
C HIS A 232 -28.83 2.33 0.68
N GLU A 233 -28.75 2.74 -0.61
CA GLU A 233 -29.61 2.23 -1.67
C GLU A 233 -28.85 2.02 -2.98
N LEU A 234 -29.19 0.92 -3.64
CA LEU A 234 -28.79 0.56 -5.00
C LEU A 234 -30.05 0.34 -5.83
N ASP A 235 -30.17 1.04 -6.96
CA ASP A 235 -31.38 1.01 -7.84
C ASP A 235 -32.70 1.27 -7.08
N GLY A 236 -32.67 2.08 -6.00
CA GLY A 236 -33.82 2.36 -5.15
C GLY A 236 -34.20 1.24 -4.18
N THR A 237 -33.40 0.18 -4.07
CA THR A 237 -33.55 -0.95 -3.14
C THR A 237 -32.53 -0.82 -2.01
N PRO A 238 -32.81 -1.28 -0.75
CA PRO A 238 -31.81 -1.33 0.31
C PRO A 238 -30.50 -2.00 -0.18
N ALA A 239 -29.36 -1.35 0.05
CA ALA A 239 -28.10 -1.73 -0.58
C ALA A 239 -27.67 -3.17 -0.30
N LEU A 240 -27.88 -3.66 0.95
CA LEU A 240 -27.54 -5.03 1.32
C LEU A 240 -28.41 -6.06 0.58
N GLU A 241 -29.71 -5.79 0.43
CA GLU A 241 -30.64 -6.64 -0.32
C GLU A 241 -30.24 -6.74 -1.80
N ALA A 242 -29.99 -5.61 -2.45
CA ALA A 242 -29.56 -5.56 -3.84
C ALA A 242 -28.21 -6.28 -4.06
N TYR A 243 -27.24 -6.06 -3.16
CA TYR A 243 -25.95 -6.74 -3.22
C TYR A 243 -26.08 -8.25 -3.07
N ILE A 244 -26.87 -8.74 -2.09
CA ILE A 244 -27.09 -10.18 -1.88
C ILE A 244 -27.75 -10.81 -3.12
N ALA A 245 -28.72 -10.13 -3.72
CA ALA A 245 -29.39 -10.62 -4.92
C ALA A 245 -28.41 -10.79 -6.10
N GLU A 246 -27.52 -9.83 -6.33
CA GLU A 246 -26.51 -9.92 -7.40
C GLU A 246 -25.35 -10.87 -7.06
N ARG A 247 -24.96 -10.97 -5.80
CA ARG A 247 -23.94 -11.90 -5.33
C ARG A 247 -24.39 -13.37 -5.46
N GLY A 248 -25.67 -13.63 -5.35
CA GLY A 248 -26.25 -14.98 -5.44
C GLY A 248 -26.00 -15.88 -4.22
N ALA A 249 -25.49 -15.33 -3.11
CA ALA A 249 -25.27 -16.05 -1.86
C ALA A 249 -25.70 -15.20 -0.66
N PRO A 250 -26.53 -15.75 0.25
CA PRO A 250 -27.06 -15.00 1.40
C PRO A 250 -25.94 -14.63 2.39
N VAL A 251 -26.14 -13.50 3.02
CA VAL A 251 -25.42 -13.06 4.23
C VAL A 251 -26.49 -12.57 5.20
N GLU A 252 -26.53 -13.14 6.39
CA GLU A 252 -27.53 -12.78 7.38
C GLU A 252 -27.15 -11.48 8.10
N PRO A 253 -28.09 -10.56 8.33
CA PRO A 253 -27.88 -9.44 9.22
C PRO A 253 -27.49 -9.92 10.62
N GLY A 254 -26.43 -9.36 11.22
CA GLY A 254 -25.91 -9.81 12.51
C GLY A 254 -24.82 -10.89 12.42
N ASP A 255 -24.44 -11.31 11.23
CA ASP A 255 -23.40 -12.30 11.02
C ASP A 255 -22.02 -11.76 11.48
N PRO A 256 -21.41 -12.33 12.52
CA PRO A 256 -20.11 -11.90 13.00
C PRO A 256 -18.98 -12.13 11.98
N ASP A 257 -19.20 -13.06 11.03
CA ASP A 257 -18.27 -13.37 9.95
C ASP A 257 -18.57 -12.62 8.64
N PHE A 258 -19.38 -11.56 8.69
CA PHE A 258 -19.81 -10.79 7.51
C PHE A 258 -18.62 -10.46 6.59
N PHE A 259 -17.59 -9.80 7.13
CA PHE A 259 -16.42 -9.39 6.36
C PHE A 259 -15.77 -10.58 5.63
N ARG A 260 -15.56 -11.69 6.33
CA ARG A 260 -14.97 -12.91 5.76
C ARG A 260 -15.82 -13.48 4.61
N LYS A 261 -17.14 -13.45 4.75
CA LYS A 261 -18.07 -13.98 3.74
C LYS A 261 -18.15 -13.11 2.48
N VAL A 262 -18.00 -11.80 2.61
CA VAL A 262 -18.08 -10.85 1.48
C VAL A 262 -16.72 -10.52 0.87
N MET A 263 -15.63 -10.89 1.53
CA MET A 263 -14.27 -10.62 1.08
C MET A 263 -14.00 -11.10 -0.35
N GLY A 264 -14.51 -12.28 -0.73
CA GLY A 264 -14.39 -12.86 -2.07
C GLY A 264 -15.37 -12.29 -3.10
N SER A 265 -16.16 -11.28 -2.75
CA SER A 265 -17.17 -10.66 -3.63
C SER A 265 -17.24 -9.15 -3.40
N PRO A 266 -16.12 -8.40 -3.52
CA PRO A 266 -16.15 -6.96 -3.41
C PRO A 266 -16.96 -6.34 -4.55
N VAL A 267 -17.12 -5.01 -4.54
CA VAL A 267 -17.72 -4.31 -5.67
C VAL A 267 -16.68 -3.50 -6.43
N GLY A 268 -16.89 -3.34 -7.72
CA GLY A 268 -16.08 -2.50 -8.60
C GLY A 268 -16.84 -1.24 -8.99
N LEU A 269 -16.17 -0.10 -8.91
CA LEU A 269 -16.60 1.17 -9.46
C LEU A 269 -15.96 1.32 -10.85
N SER A 270 -16.78 1.45 -11.89
CA SER A 270 -16.26 1.72 -13.23
C SER A 270 -15.59 3.10 -13.28
N ASN A 271 -14.33 3.14 -13.71
CA ASN A 271 -13.59 4.37 -13.88
C ASN A 271 -13.56 4.86 -15.34
N ALA A 272 -13.04 6.07 -15.56
CA ALA A 272 -13.01 6.70 -16.88
C ALA A 272 -12.20 5.95 -17.97
N ARG A 273 -11.41 4.93 -17.58
CA ARG A 273 -10.65 4.07 -18.50
C ARG A 273 -11.34 2.75 -18.81
N GLY A 274 -12.56 2.53 -18.30
CA GLY A 274 -13.27 1.25 -18.42
C GLY A 274 -12.67 0.13 -17.56
N ARG A 275 -11.82 0.49 -16.59
CA ARG A 275 -11.35 -0.40 -15.52
C ARG A 275 -12.23 -0.23 -14.31
N TYR A 276 -12.02 -1.07 -13.29
CA TYR A 276 -12.75 -1.01 -12.04
C TYR A 276 -11.82 -0.63 -10.90
N ASP A 277 -12.24 0.33 -10.08
CA ASP A 277 -11.66 0.59 -8.77
C ASP A 277 -12.41 -0.27 -7.76
N VAL A 278 -11.74 -1.27 -7.19
CA VAL A 278 -12.38 -2.21 -6.25
C VAL A 278 -12.64 -1.53 -4.91
N ARG A 279 -13.80 -1.83 -4.32
CA ARG A 279 -14.22 -1.39 -2.98
C ARG A 279 -14.62 -2.59 -2.15
N GLN A 280 -13.93 -2.76 -1.02
CA GLN A 280 -14.22 -3.84 -0.09
C GLN A 280 -15.35 -3.43 0.86
N LEU A 281 -16.33 -4.32 1.01
CA LEU A 281 -17.36 -4.19 2.02
C LEU A 281 -16.73 -4.45 3.40
N HIS A 282 -17.00 -3.58 4.36
CA HIS A 282 -16.50 -3.70 5.73
C HIS A 282 -17.55 -4.24 6.69
N ALA A 283 -18.73 -3.63 6.67
CA ALA A 283 -19.83 -3.97 7.55
C ALA A 283 -21.17 -3.64 6.87
N TYR A 284 -22.26 -4.00 7.51
CA TYR A 284 -23.61 -3.54 7.17
C TYR A 284 -24.19 -2.74 8.34
N LEU A 285 -25.19 -1.91 8.07
CA LEU A 285 -25.87 -1.15 9.12
C LEU A 285 -26.72 -2.06 10.00
N PRO A 286 -26.88 -1.76 11.31
CA PRO A 286 -27.69 -2.57 12.24
C PRO A 286 -29.15 -2.75 11.83
N ASP A 287 -29.70 -1.81 11.06
CA ASP A 287 -31.05 -1.90 10.48
C ASP A 287 -31.13 -2.86 9.28
N GLY A 288 -29.99 -3.40 8.85
CA GLY A 288 -29.87 -4.35 7.73
C GLY A 288 -30.02 -3.73 6.34
N GLY A 289 -30.21 -2.41 6.22
CA GLY A 289 -30.48 -1.74 4.94
C GLY A 289 -29.25 -1.29 4.18
N GLY A 290 -28.24 -0.77 4.86
CA GLY A 290 -27.06 -0.17 4.25
C GLY A 290 -25.81 -1.02 4.36
N ILE A 291 -24.82 -0.72 3.50
CA ILE A 291 -23.48 -1.31 3.51
C ILE A 291 -22.47 -0.22 3.82
N ASN A 292 -21.57 -0.49 4.77
CA ASN A 292 -20.40 0.34 5.04
C ASN A 292 -19.18 -0.23 4.30
N PHE A 293 -18.50 0.60 3.54
CA PHE A 293 -17.29 0.27 2.80
C PHE A 293 -16.03 0.81 3.49
N ASN A 294 -14.87 0.21 3.25
CA ASN A 294 -13.60 0.73 3.74
C ASN A 294 -13.23 2.10 3.12
N THR A 295 -13.85 2.45 2.01
CA THR A 295 -13.57 3.67 1.27
C THR A 295 -14.87 4.19 0.68
N GLY A 296 -15.11 5.48 0.77
CA GLY A 296 -16.37 6.08 0.37
C GLY A 296 -16.78 5.81 -1.07
N VAL A 297 -18.09 5.78 -1.27
CA VAL A 297 -18.75 5.60 -2.56
C VAL A 297 -19.70 6.77 -2.79
N SER A 298 -19.58 7.42 -3.96
CA SER A 298 -20.41 8.58 -4.29
C SER A 298 -21.77 8.17 -4.86
N GLU A 299 -22.80 8.95 -4.57
CA GLU A 299 -24.06 8.83 -5.30
C GLU A 299 -23.86 8.98 -6.80
N GLN A 300 -24.74 8.41 -7.58
CA GLN A 300 -24.71 8.35 -9.05
C GLN A 300 -23.53 7.54 -9.62
N SER A 301 -22.75 6.85 -8.77
CA SER A 301 -21.77 5.86 -9.23
C SER A 301 -22.45 4.57 -9.66
N ILE A 302 -21.78 3.83 -10.54
CA ILE A 302 -22.19 2.48 -10.92
C ILE A 302 -21.32 1.48 -10.18
N LEU A 303 -21.93 0.63 -9.38
CA LEU A 303 -21.31 -0.50 -8.70
C LEU A 303 -21.60 -1.80 -9.45
N GLN A 304 -20.67 -2.74 -9.39
CA GLN A 304 -20.88 -4.09 -9.91
C GLN A 304 -20.18 -5.09 -8.98
N VAL A 305 -20.87 -6.19 -8.63
CA VAL A 305 -20.25 -7.27 -7.86
C VAL A 305 -19.10 -7.85 -8.67
N MET A 306 -17.97 -8.08 -8.00
CA MET A 306 -16.77 -8.61 -8.63
C MET A 306 -16.54 -10.07 -8.20
N SER A 307 -15.86 -10.82 -9.05
CA SER A 307 -15.38 -12.17 -8.75
C SER A 307 -13.92 -12.32 -9.17
N THR A 308 -13.28 -13.33 -8.60
CA THR A 308 -11.89 -13.68 -8.93
C THR A 308 -11.67 -15.16 -8.71
N ASP A 309 -10.52 -15.64 -9.10
CA ASP A 309 -9.92 -16.92 -8.72
C ASP A 309 -8.44 -16.70 -8.41
N ASP A 310 -7.78 -17.71 -7.85
CA ASP A 310 -6.39 -17.61 -7.42
C ASP A 310 -5.45 -17.20 -8.57
N GLU A 311 -5.66 -17.76 -9.76
CA GLU A 311 -4.84 -17.45 -10.93
C GLU A 311 -4.98 -15.99 -11.35
N ALA A 312 -6.21 -15.46 -11.33
CA ALA A 312 -6.46 -14.06 -11.66
C ALA A 312 -5.86 -13.10 -10.60
N LEU A 313 -5.94 -13.45 -9.31
CA LEU A 313 -5.28 -12.68 -8.26
C LEU A 313 -3.75 -12.66 -8.48
N ILE A 314 -3.12 -13.82 -8.64
CA ILE A 314 -1.68 -13.96 -8.86
C ILE A 314 -1.25 -13.20 -10.12
N GLU A 315 -2.02 -13.30 -11.21
CA GLU A 315 -1.73 -12.58 -12.44
C GLU A 315 -1.89 -11.06 -12.29
N GLY A 316 -2.88 -10.59 -11.51
CA GLY A 316 -3.01 -9.18 -11.16
C GLY A 316 -1.78 -8.64 -10.41
N ALA A 317 -1.21 -9.41 -9.49
CA ALA A 317 0.02 -9.02 -8.79
C ALA A 317 1.23 -8.99 -9.75
N ARG A 318 1.36 -9.99 -10.63
CA ARG A 318 2.38 -10.02 -11.70
C ARG A 318 2.27 -8.81 -12.61
N SER A 319 1.06 -8.51 -13.09
CA SER A 319 0.75 -7.38 -13.98
C SER A 319 1.13 -6.05 -13.33
N ALA A 320 0.77 -5.86 -12.06
CA ALA A 320 1.15 -4.67 -11.32
C ALA A 320 2.68 -4.48 -11.26
N ALA A 321 3.42 -5.55 -10.97
CA ALA A 321 4.89 -5.49 -10.95
C ALA A 321 5.48 -5.18 -12.33
N GLN A 322 5.00 -5.82 -13.39
CA GLN A 322 5.45 -5.58 -14.77
C GLN A 322 5.14 -4.15 -15.23
N ASP A 323 3.93 -3.67 -14.97
CA ASP A 323 3.51 -2.32 -15.37
C ASP A 323 4.35 -1.24 -14.67
N ALA A 324 4.75 -1.44 -13.40
CA ALA A 324 5.59 -0.50 -12.69
C ALA A 324 6.96 -0.32 -13.34
N VAL A 325 7.55 -1.38 -13.88
CA VAL A 325 8.88 -1.32 -14.51
C VAL A 325 8.84 -1.09 -16.02
N SER A 326 7.69 -1.27 -16.67
CA SER A 326 7.56 -1.26 -18.14
C SER A 326 7.92 0.08 -18.79
N ASN A 327 7.76 1.18 -18.07
CA ASN A 327 8.01 2.54 -18.56
C ASN A 327 9.36 3.12 -18.06
N LEU A 328 10.16 2.33 -17.36
CA LEU A 328 11.48 2.76 -16.91
C LEU A 328 12.47 2.66 -18.07
N THR A 329 13.34 3.65 -18.18
CA THR A 329 14.45 3.64 -19.17
C THR A 329 15.59 2.74 -18.75
N ASP A 330 15.77 2.57 -17.45
CA ASP A 330 16.79 1.76 -16.81
C ASP A 330 16.15 0.68 -15.95
N LYS A 331 16.93 -0.33 -15.56
CA LYS A 331 16.48 -1.35 -14.63
C LYS A 331 16.20 -0.71 -13.26
N ALA A 332 15.05 -1.05 -12.65
CA ALA A 332 14.76 -0.66 -11.28
C ALA A 332 15.84 -1.21 -10.32
N ARG A 333 16.10 -0.50 -9.23
CA ARG A 333 17.06 -0.87 -8.19
C ARG A 333 16.40 -1.54 -6.99
N LEU A 334 15.12 -1.25 -6.77
CA LEU A 334 14.27 -1.76 -5.71
C LEU A 334 12.82 -1.65 -6.16
N VAL A 335 11.99 -2.60 -5.76
CA VAL A 335 10.54 -2.52 -5.91
C VAL A 335 9.87 -2.63 -4.55
N LEU A 336 9.07 -1.62 -4.20
CA LEU A 336 8.20 -1.64 -3.02
C LEU A 336 6.80 -2.10 -3.45
N VAL A 337 6.23 -3.04 -2.69
CA VAL A 337 4.93 -3.65 -3.01
C VAL A 337 3.97 -3.53 -1.83
N PHE A 338 2.77 -3.06 -2.11
CA PHE A 338 1.68 -2.86 -1.16
C PHE A 338 0.51 -3.77 -1.59
N SER A 339 0.44 -4.97 -1.02
CA SER A 339 -0.59 -5.97 -1.34
C SER A 339 -1.70 -5.93 -0.29
N CYS A 340 -2.96 -5.95 -0.71
CA CYS A 340 -4.07 -5.94 0.25
C CYS A 340 -4.08 -7.18 1.14
N GLY A 341 -4.21 -6.98 2.45
CA GLY A 341 -4.28 -8.08 3.43
C GLY A 341 -5.43 -9.05 3.20
N SER A 342 -6.51 -8.61 2.55
CA SER A 342 -7.63 -9.50 2.17
C SER A 342 -7.22 -10.60 1.18
N ARG A 343 -6.11 -10.43 0.46
CA ARG A 343 -5.58 -11.42 -0.49
C ARG A 343 -4.99 -12.64 0.21
N LEU A 344 -4.47 -12.47 1.45
CA LEU A 344 -3.92 -13.58 2.23
C LEU A 344 -4.95 -14.71 2.47
N PRO A 345 -6.11 -14.46 3.08
CA PRO A 345 -7.10 -15.52 3.28
C PRO A 345 -7.78 -16.00 1.98
N LEU A 346 -7.79 -15.19 0.92
CA LEU A 346 -8.29 -15.60 -0.39
C LEU A 346 -7.35 -16.60 -1.08
N LEU A 347 -6.06 -16.34 -1.05
CA LEU A 347 -5.04 -17.20 -1.66
C LEU A 347 -4.64 -18.38 -0.75
N GLY A 348 -4.81 -18.24 0.58
CA GLY A 348 -4.40 -19.28 1.54
C GLY A 348 -2.96 -19.73 1.31
N ASP A 349 -2.73 -21.04 1.11
CA ASP A 349 -1.40 -21.60 0.88
C ASP A 349 -0.74 -21.09 -0.42
N ARG A 350 -1.51 -20.51 -1.35
CA ARG A 350 -1.01 -19.93 -2.60
C ARG A 350 -0.52 -18.49 -2.47
N GLY A 351 -0.56 -17.87 -1.28
CA GLY A 351 0.02 -16.56 -1.06
C GLY A 351 1.50 -16.47 -1.46
N ARG A 352 2.28 -17.54 -1.31
CA ARG A 352 3.66 -17.63 -1.81
C ARG A 352 3.78 -17.58 -3.33
N ASP A 353 2.75 -18.05 -4.07
CA ASP A 353 2.73 -18.00 -5.53
C ASP A 353 2.58 -16.55 -6.01
N GLU A 354 1.86 -15.70 -5.26
CA GLU A 354 1.77 -14.26 -5.51
C GLU A 354 3.16 -13.60 -5.41
N VAL A 355 3.90 -13.84 -4.33
CA VAL A 355 5.26 -13.31 -4.16
C VAL A 355 6.19 -13.80 -5.27
N ALA A 356 6.13 -15.09 -5.61
CA ALA A 356 6.91 -15.66 -6.70
C ALA A 356 6.55 -15.05 -8.06
N ALA A 357 5.27 -14.77 -8.30
CA ALA A 357 4.80 -14.13 -9.53
C ALA A 357 5.32 -12.68 -9.67
N ILE A 358 5.30 -11.90 -8.58
CA ILE A 358 5.88 -10.56 -8.52
C ILE A 358 7.39 -10.63 -8.82
N SER A 359 8.13 -11.47 -8.08
CA SER A 359 9.59 -11.59 -8.22
C SER A 359 9.99 -12.04 -9.63
N SER A 360 9.28 -12.99 -10.22
CA SER A 360 9.56 -13.48 -11.58
C SER A 360 9.33 -12.42 -12.67
N ALA A 361 8.49 -11.41 -12.40
CA ALA A 361 8.22 -10.30 -13.31
C ALA A 361 9.33 -9.24 -13.34
N LEU A 362 10.24 -9.27 -12.35
CA LEU A 362 11.18 -8.18 -12.07
C LEU A 362 12.65 -8.52 -12.40
N ASP A 363 12.91 -9.70 -12.94
CA ASP A 363 14.27 -10.11 -13.39
C ASP A 363 15.38 -9.87 -12.33
N GLY A 364 15.14 -10.32 -11.09
CA GLY A 364 16.10 -10.24 -9.98
C GLY A 364 16.29 -8.82 -9.40
N VAL A 365 15.33 -7.93 -9.55
CA VAL A 365 15.26 -6.69 -8.75
C VAL A 365 14.77 -7.05 -7.35
N PRO A 366 15.43 -6.57 -6.29
CA PRO A 366 14.98 -6.79 -4.91
C PRO A 366 13.56 -6.27 -4.68
N VAL A 367 12.78 -7.01 -3.92
CA VAL A 367 11.40 -6.67 -3.54
C VAL A 367 11.32 -6.54 -2.03
N CYS A 368 10.71 -5.47 -1.57
CA CYS A 368 10.27 -5.31 -0.19
C CYS A 368 8.78 -4.95 -0.18
N GLY A 369 7.97 -5.78 0.44
CA GLY A 369 6.53 -5.57 0.45
C GLY A 369 5.87 -5.95 1.77
N PHE A 370 4.62 -5.50 1.94
CA PHE A 370 3.81 -5.87 3.08
C PHE A 370 2.33 -5.98 2.72
N TYR A 371 1.56 -6.65 3.59
CA TYR A 371 0.12 -6.80 3.45
C TYR A 371 -0.60 -5.68 4.20
N THR A 372 -1.38 -4.88 3.44
CA THR A 372 -1.96 -3.58 3.82
C THR A 372 -3.45 -3.67 4.12
N TYR A 373 -3.99 -2.64 4.79
CA TYR A 373 -5.45 -2.46 4.94
C TYR A 373 -6.09 -1.56 3.89
N GLY A 374 -5.31 -1.07 2.96
CA GLY A 374 -5.75 -0.27 1.83
C GLY A 374 -4.56 0.24 1.05
N GLU A 375 -4.68 0.30 -0.26
CA GLU A 375 -3.60 0.66 -1.16
C GLU A 375 -3.80 2.07 -1.70
N PHE A 376 -2.70 2.84 -1.72
CA PHE A 376 -2.63 4.10 -2.44
C PHE A 376 -1.86 3.89 -3.73
N ALA A 377 -2.45 4.26 -4.86
CA ALA A 377 -1.74 4.30 -6.13
C ALA A 377 -2.46 5.27 -7.08
N ARG A 378 -1.87 6.43 -7.28
CA ARG A 378 -2.41 7.37 -8.21
C ARG A 378 -1.70 7.28 -9.55
N THR A 379 -2.35 6.62 -10.47
CA THR A 379 -2.00 6.57 -11.89
C THR A 379 -3.01 7.41 -12.69
N PRO A 380 -2.69 7.84 -13.92
CA PRO A 380 -3.66 8.57 -14.72
C PRO A 380 -5.00 7.85 -14.83
N GLY A 381 -6.11 8.49 -14.39
CA GLY A 381 -7.47 7.96 -14.44
C GLY A 381 -7.91 7.10 -13.25
N SER A 382 -7.06 6.88 -12.24
CA SER A 382 -7.46 6.22 -10.98
C SER A 382 -7.88 7.23 -9.91
N SER A 383 -8.67 6.78 -8.94
CA SER A 383 -9.07 7.59 -7.78
C SER A 383 -7.93 7.80 -6.79
N GLY A 384 -6.87 7.01 -6.86
CA GLY A 384 -5.73 7.03 -5.96
C GLY A 384 -5.89 6.19 -4.70
N VAL A 385 -7.07 5.62 -4.43
CA VAL A 385 -7.33 4.69 -3.32
C VAL A 385 -7.91 3.41 -3.87
N HIS A 386 -7.39 2.29 -3.43
CA HIS A 386 -7.75 0.96 -3.89
C HIS A 386 -7.94 0.02 -2.70
N ASN A 387 -8.72 -1.03 -2.91
CA ASN A 387 -8.87 -2.15 -1.99
C ASN A 387 -8.74 -3.46 -2.77
N SER A 388 -8.34 -4.52 -2.10
CA SER A 388 -8.18 -5.85 -2.68
C SER A 388 -7.30 -5.86 -3.93
N SER A 389 -6.29 -4.99 -3.95
CA SER A 389 -5.36 -4.75 -5.07
C SER A 389 -3.90 -4.96 -4.66
N VAL A 390 -3.02 -4.78 -5.61
CA VAL A 390 -1.57 -4.70 -5.40
C VAL A 390 -1.07 -3.41 -6.03
N ALA A 391 -0.55 -2.49 -5.20
CA ALA A 391 0.10 -1.27 -5.64
C ALA A 391 1.62 -1.45 -5.61
N VAL A 392 2.32 -0.88 -6.57
CA VAL A 392 3.76 -1.08 -6.76
C VAL A 392 4.46 0.24 -7.03
N LEU A 393 5.62 0.43 -6.39
CA LEU A 393 6.58 1.49 -6.67
C LEU A 393 7.91 0.87 -7.11
N ALA A 394 8.35 1.15 -8.32
CA ALA A 394 9.67 0.80 -8.83
C ALA A 394 10.61 2.02 -8.77
N LEU A 395 11.75 1.86 -8.11
CA LEU A 395 12.79 2.87 -7.87
C LEU A 395 14.06 2.59 -8.66
#